data_18feebba65258078f18c0b3a61923c0b
#
_entry.id   18feebba65258078f18c0b3a61923c0b
#
_cell.length_a   1.000
_cell.length_b   1.000
_cell.length_c   1.000
_cell.angle_alpha   90.00
_cell.angle_beta   90.00
_cell.angle_gamma   90.00
#
_symmetry.space_group_name_H-M   'P 1'
#
loop_
_entity.id
_entity.type
_entity.pdbx_description
1 polymer ?
#
loop_
_entity_poly.entity_id
_entity_poly.type
_entity_poly.pdbx_seq_one_letter_code
_entity_poly.pdbx_strand_id
1 'polypeptide(L)'
;MIKYNRSMANEAVNQVIVDYYRDFSTLNIQAILPYFNEPSLLVGPQGVIPIPDRAALAAVFGPVMEGLRTKGYGRSELELDYVKSLSSSAALIGGVAIRYGTDGQQLERVGVTYVLHKTESGWKFATVILHDPNTPGREE
;
A
#
# COMPACT_ATOMS: atom_id res chain seq x y z
N MET A 1 9.64 -21.70 17.00
CA MET A 1 9.88 -20.44 17.70
C MET A 1 8.98 -19.36 17.15
N ILE A 2 8.35 -18.64 18.04
CA ILE A 2 7.43 -17.57 17.64
C ILE A 2 8.14 -16.52 16.77
N LYS A 3 9.33 -16.12 17.18
CA LYS A 3 10.11 -15.13 16.45
C LYS A 3 10.43 -15.57 15.03
N TYR A 4 10.77 -16.85 14.87
CA TYR A 4 11.10 -17.40 13.57
C TYR A 4 9.87 -17.41 12.65
N ASN A 5 8.71 -17.85 13.19
CA ASN A 5 7.48 -17.89 12.40
C ASN A 5 7.03 -16.50 11.98
N ARG A 6 7.16 -15.51 12.87
CA ARG A 6 6.85 -14.12 12.54
C ARG A 6 7.74 -13.61 11.41
N SER A 7 9.03 -13.99 11.46
CA SER A 7 9.98 -13.57 10.43
C SER A 7 9.56 -14.08 9.06
N MET A 8 9.14 -15.35 8.97
CA MET A 8 8.68 -15.93 7.72
C MET A 8 7.41 -15.27 7.21
N ALA A 9 6.44 -15.03 8.10
CA ALA A 9 5.20 -14.36 7.73
C ALA A 9 5.49 -12.93 7.30
N ASN A 10 6.38 -12.24 8.01
CA ASN A 10 6.75 -10.87 7.69
C ASN A 10 7.45 -10.78 6.33
N GLU A 11 8.27 -11.78 5.99
CA GLU A 11 8.93 -11.81 4.69
C GLU A 11 7.93 -11.93 3.55
N ALA A 12 6.91 -12.78 3.71
CA ALA A 12 5.88 -12.96 2.69
C ALA A 12 5.08 -11.66 2.49
N VAL A 13 4.70 -11.02 3.61
CA VAL A 13 3.96 -9.76 3.58
C VAL A 13 4.81 -8.65 2.98
N ASN A 14 6.09 -8.58 3.38
CA ASN A 14 7.00 -7.58 2.86
C ASN A 14 7.19 -7.73 1.34
N GLN A 15 7.25 -8.96 0.85
CA GLN A 15 7.39 -9.20 -0.59
C GLN A 15 6.20 -8.67 -1.37
N VAL A 16 4.99 -8.81 -0.81
CA VAL A 16 3.78 -8.27 -1.43
C VAL A 16 3.91 -6.75 -1.59
N ILE A 17 4.41 -6.06 -0.55
CA ILE A 17 4.54 -4.60 -0.61
C ILE A 17 5.60 -4.18 -1.61
N VAL A 18 6.72 -4.90 -1.69
CA VAL A 18 7.77 -4.64 -2.67
C VAL A 18 7.22 -4.78 -4.08
N ASP A 19 6.52 -5.88 -4.34
CA ASP A 19 5.94 -6.14 -5.66
C ASP A 19 4.88 -5.09 -6.01
N TYR A 20 4.06 -4.71 -5.04
CA TYR A 20 3.01 -3.72 -5.25
C TYR A 20 3.61 -2.36 -5.65
N TYR A 21 4.66 -1.92 -4.96
CA TYR A 21 5.29 -0.63 -5.26
C TYR A 21 5.96 -0.64 -6.64
N ARG A 22 6.56 -1.76 -7.01
CA ARG A 22 7.11 -1.93 -8.36
C ARG A 22 6.00 -1.81 -9.41
N ASP A 23 4.89 -2.53 -9.22
CA ASP A 23 3.81 -2.55 -10.19
C ASP A 23 3.02 -1.24 -10.22
N PHE A 24 2.85 -0.60 -9.07
CA PHE A 24 2.22 0.73 -9.01
C PHE A 24 3.04 1.74 -9.81
N SER A 25 4.36 1.62 -9.78
CA SER A 25 5.25 2.56 -10.45
C SER A 25 5.12 2.53 -11.97
N THR A 26 4.52 1.50 -12.52
CA THR A 26 4.24 1.44 -13.97
C THR A 26 3.08 2.35 -14.39
N LEU A 27 2.27 2.82 -13.42
CA LEU A 27 1.03 3.56 -13.64
C LEU A 27 0.04 2.82 -14.54
N ASN A 28 0.11 1.49 -14.52
CA ASN A 28 -0.84 0.64 -15.21
C ASN A 28 -1.84 0.12 -14.17
N ILE A 29 -3.08 0.61 -14.25
CA ILE A 29 -4.10 0.25 -13.26
C ILE A 29 -4.34 -1.26 -13.19
N GLN A 30 -4.25 -1.95 -14.32
CA GLN A 30 -4.46 -3.40 -14.35
C GLN A 30 -3.41 -4.15 -13.53
N ALA A 31 -2.22 -3.59 -13.42
CA ALA A 31 -1.12 -4.24 -12.68
C ALA A 31 -1.35 -4.28 -11.18
N ILE A 32 -2.13 -3.34 -10.63
CA ILE A 32 -2.34 -3.27 -9.18
C ILE A 32 -3.63 -3.94 -8.71
N LEU A 33 -4.57 -4.22 -9.61
CA LEU A 33 -5.85 -4.79 -9.21
C LEU A 33 -5.73 -6.10 -8.41
N PRO A 34 -4.85 -7.04 -8.78
CA PRO A 34 -4.75 -8.30 -8.05
C PRO A 34 -4.27 -8.20 -6.61
N TYR A 35 -3.69 -7.06 -6.23
CA TYR A 35 -3.17 -6.89 -4.86
C TYR A 35 -4.26 -6.62 -3.83
N PHE A 36 -5.46 -6.28 -4.27
CA PHE A 36 -6.53 -5.85 -3.38
C PHE A 36 -7.56 -6.95 -3.18
N ASN A 37 -8.00 -7.06 -1.92
CA ASN A 37 -9.12 -7.94 -1.61
C ASN A 37 -10.41 -7.36 -2.20
N GLU A 38 -11.36 -8.20 -2.49
CA GLU A 38 -12.71 -7.80 -2.88
C GLU A 38 -13.70 -8.28 -1.83
N PRO A 39 -14.20 -7.41 -0.94
CA PRO A 39 -14.04 -5.96 -0.93
C PRO A 39 -12.80 -5.48 -0.19
N SER A 40 -12.52 -4.19 -0.33
CA SER A 40 -11.49 -3.50 0.45
C SER A 40 -11.98 -2.10 0.81
N LEU A 41 -11.18 -1.38 1.61
CA LEU A 41 -11.49 -0.01 2.03
C LEU A 41 -10.30 0.89 1.77
N LEU A 42 -10.59 2.11 1.32
CA LEU A 42 -9.61 3.18 1.30
C LEU A 42 -10.03 4.22 2.32
N VAL A 43 -9.15 4.50 3.28
CA VAL A 43 -9.41 5.48 4.34
C VAL A 43 -8.43 6.62 4.15
N GLY A 44 -8.94 7.84 4.12
CA GLY A 44 -8.10 9.03 3.99
C GLY A 44 -8.71 10.21 4.73
N PRO A 45 -8.06 11.37 4.67
CA PRO A 45 -8.56 12.57 5.36
C PRO A 45 -9.97 12.97 4.95
N GLN A 46 -10.40 12.58 3.76
CA GLN A 46 -11.71 12.93 3.24
C GLN A 46 -12.80 11.91 3.57
N GLY A 47 -12.45 10.80 4.20
CA GLY A 47 -13.42 9.80 4.61
C GLY A 47 -13.04 8.38 4.24
N VAL A 48 -14.04 7.53 4.24
CA VAL A 48 -13.90 6.09 3.98
C VAL A 48 -14.61 5.76 2.67
N ILE A 49 -13.86 5.16 1.76
CA ILE A 49 -14.37 4.77 0.45
C ILE A 49 -14.42 3.24 0.38
N PRO A 50 -15.61 2.66 0.29
CA PRO A 50 -15.71 1.21 0.09
C PRO A 50 -15.35 0.86 -1.35
N ILE A 51 -14.59 -0.21 -1.50
CA ILE A 51 -14.14 -0.69 -2.80
C ILE A 51 -14.59 -2.16 -2.91
N PRO A 52 -15.80 -2.39 -3.44
CA PRO A 52 -16.35 -3.75 -3.47
C PRO A 52 -15.69 -4.68 -4.48
N ASP A 53 -15.16 -4.13 -5.57
CA ASP A 53 -14.63 -4.94 -6.66
C ASP A 53 -13.55 -4.18 -7.44
N ARG A 54 -12.98 -4.85 -8.45
CA ARG A 54 -11.91 -4.28 -9.26
C ARG A 54 -12.35 -3.08 -10.07
N ALA A 55 -13.60 -3.06 -10.53
CA ALA A 55 -14.12 -1.90 -11.27
C ALA A 55 -14.13 -0.65 -10.39
N ALA A 56 -14.56 -0.79 -9.13
CA ALA A 56 -14.54 0.30 -8.18
C ALA A 56 -13.11 0.73 -7.87
N LEU A 57 -12.18 -0.23 -7.74
CA LEU A 57 -10.78 0.07 -7.50
C LEU A 57 -10.18 0.90 -8.65
N ALA A 58 -10.45 0.48 -9.88
CA ALA A 58 -9.98 1.19 -11.05
C ALA A 58 -10.56 2.61 -11.12
N ALA A 59 -11.82 2.78 -10.73
CA ALA A 59 -12.46 4.09 -10.72
C ALA A 59 -11.82 5.03 -9.70
N VAL A 60 -11.32 4.49 -8.57
CA VAL A 60 -10.67 5.28 -7.53
C VAL A 60 -9.22 5.60 -7.89
N PHE A 61 -8.45 4.59 -8.29
CA PHE A 61 -7.01 4.76 -8.52
C PHE A 61 -6.64 5.25 -9.92
N GLY A 62 -7.52 5.08 -10.89
CA GLY A 62 -7.27 5.59 -12.25
C GLY A 62 -6.95 7.06 -12.27
N PRO A 63 -7.81 7.93 -11.68
CA PRO A 63 -7.51 9.36 -11.63
C PRO A 63 -6.25 9.69 -10.85
N VAL A 64 -5.93 8.94 -9.79
CA VAL A 64 -4.69 9.14 -9.03
C VAL A 64 -3.48 8.90 -9.92
N MET A 65 -3.48 7.82 -10.67
CA MET A 65 -2.38 7.49 -11.58
C MET A 65 -2.25 8.53 -12.70
N GLU A 66 -3.37 9.00 -13.23
CA GLU A 66 -3.34 10.02 -14.26
C GLU A 66 -2.77 11.33 -13.71
N GLY A 67 -3.15 11.71 -12.50
CA GLY A 67 -2.60 12.88 -11.83
C GLY A 67 -1.09 12.78 -11.61
N LEU A 68 -0.62 11.60 -11.25
CA LEU A 68 0.81 11.36 -11.08
C LEU A 68 1.55 11.45 -12.41
N ARG A 69 0.95 10.92 -13.47
CA ARG A 69 1.54 10.96 -14.80
C ARG A 69 1.77 12.41 -15.22
N THR A 70 0.81 13.28 -14.98
CA THR A 70 0.94 14.70 -15.34
C THR A 70 2.00 15.42 -14.53
N LYS A 71 2.35 14.92 -13.35
CA LYS A 71 3.39 15.49 -12.49
C LYS A 71 4.79 14.96 -12.81
N GLY A 72 4.92 14.10 -13.80
CA GLY A 72 6.20 13.51 -14.16
C GLY A 72 6.66 12.41 -13.24
N TYR A 73 5.72 11.68 -12.66
CA TYR A 73 6.00 10.60 -11.73
C TYR A 73 6.87 9.52 -12.37
N GLY A 74 7.84 9.02 -11.60
CA GLY A 74 8.72 7.94 -12.02
C GLY A 74 8.56 6.68 -11.19
N ARG A 75 8.57 6.81 -9.86
CA ARG A 75 8.48 5.65 -8.98
C ARG A 75 8.10 6.06 -7.56
N SER A 76 7.74 5.05 -6.79
CA SER A 76 7.49 5.19 -5.35
C SER A 76 8.42 4.28 -4.57
N GLU A 77 8.78 4.73 -3.37
CA GLU A 77 9.48 3.92 -2.38
C GLU A 77 8.71 3.94 -1.09
N LEU A 78 8.75 2.86 -0.36
CA LEU A 78 8.17 2.81 0.98
C LEU A 78 9.28 2.86 2.01
N GLU A 79 9.27 3.92 2.81
CA GLU A 79 10.11 4.04 3.99
C GLU A 79 9.39 3.30 5.10
N LEU A 80 9.80 2.06 5.34
CA LEU A 80 9.06 1.13 6.18
C LEU A 80 9.28 1.44 7.67
N ASP A 81 8.19 1.59 8.41
CA ASP A 81 8.25 1.75 9.86
C ASP A 81 8.10 0.40 10.57
N TYR A 82 7.17 -0.43 10.11
CA TYR A 82 6.96 -1.73 10.73
C TYR A 82 6.20 -2.68 9.80
N VAL A 83 6.45 -3.96 10.03
CA VAL A 83 5.66 -5.06 9.50
C VAL A 83 5.25 -5.89 10.70
N LYS A 84 3.95 -6.05 10.93
CA LYS A 84 3.46 -6.71 12.14
C LYS A 84 2.47 -7.81 11.78
N SER A 85 2.87 -9.05 12.01
CA SER A 85 1.95 -10.18 11.93
C SER A 85 1.03 -10.18 13.13
N LEU A 86 -0.27 -10.21 12.87
CA LEU A 86 -1.28 -10.29 13.93
C LEU A 86 -1.73 -11.73 14.14
N SER A 87 -1.76 -12.50 13.07
CA SER A 87 -2.14 -13.92 13.09
C SER A 87 -1.60 -14.57 11.81
N SER A 88 -1.93 -15.82 11.58
CA SER A 88 -1.56 -16.50 10.34
C SER A 88 -2.26 -15.92 9.11
N SER A 89 -3.30 -15.10 9.30
CA SER A 89 -4.10 -14.57 8.19
C SER A 89 -4.26 -13.05 8.19
N ALA A 90 -3.64 -12.34 9.13
CA ALA A 90 -3.77 -10.88 9.21
C ALA A 90 -2.43 -10.24 9.55
N ALA A 91 -2.15 -9.11 8.90
CA ALA A 91 -0.91 -8.37 9.13
C ALA A 91 -1.12 -6.88 8.91
N LEU A 92 -0.24 -6.09 9.50
CA LEU A 92 -0.18 -4.65 9.32
C LEU A 92 1.17 -4.25 8.75
N ILE A 93 1.17 -3.28 7.85
CA ILE A 93 2.39 -2.60 7.40
C ILE A 93 2.16 -1.11 7.53
N GLY A 94 3.13 -0.40 8.12
CA GLY A 94 3.07 1.04 8.21
C GLY A 94 4.37 1.68 7.76
N GLY A 95 4.27 2.86 7.18
CA GLY A 95 5.43 3.61 6.72
C GLY A 95 5.05 4.88 6.01
N VAL A 96 6.00 5.40 5.25
CA VAL A 96 5.82 6.60 4.44
C VAL A 96 6.11 6.26 2.99
N ALA A 97 5.12 6.49 2.14
CA ALA A 97 5.29 6.36 0.70
C ALA A 97 5.91 7.65 0.18
N ILE A 98 7.04 7.53 -0.50
CA ILE A 98 7.72 8.66 -1.09
C ILE A 98 7.63 8.51 -2.60
N ARG A 99 7.08 9.53 -3.25
CA ARG A 99 6.91 9.54 -4.70
C ARG A 99 7.96 10.44 -5.34
N TYR A 100 8.62 9.90 -6.36
CA TYR A 100 9.70 10.58 -7.05
C TYR A 100 9.32 10.81 -8.51
N GLY A 101 9.78 11.92 -9.05
CA GLY A 101 9.68 12.18 -10.48
C GLY A 101 10.72 11.39 -11.27
N THR A 102 10.57 11.40 -12.59
CA THR A 102 11.54 10.76 -13.49
C THR A 102 12.92 11.42 -13.41
N ASP A 103 12.98 12.66 -12.93
CA ASP A 103 14.24 13.38 -12.69
C ASP A 103 14.88 13.05 -11.34
N GLY A 104 14.24 12.19 -10.55
CA GLY A 104 14.74 11.78 -9.25
C GLY A 104 14.36 12.71 -8.10
N GLN A 105 13.66 13.80 -8.37
CA GLN A 105 13.24 14.71 -7.31
C GLN A 105 11.98 14.20 -6.61
N GLN A 106 11.92 14.43 -5.30
CA GLN A 106 10.76 14.02 -4.51
C GLN A 106 9.55 14.89 -4.88
N LEU A 107 8.44 14.23 -5.20
CA LEU A 107 7.17 14.90 -5.50
C LEU A 107 6.31 15.07 -4.26
N GLU A 108 6.20 14.00 -3.45
CA GLU A 108 5.38 14.03 -2.23
C GLU A 108 5.72 12.90 -1.29
N ARG A 109 5.28 13.04 -0.05
CA ARG A 109 5.39 12.04 1.01
C ARG A 109 4.00 11.83 1.58
N VAL A 110 3.60 10.58 1.73
CA VAL A 110 2.26 10.22 2.26
C VAL A 110 2.43 9.12 3.30
N GLY A 111 1.90 9.31 4.49
CA GLY A 111 1.83 8.25 5.48
C GLY A 111 0.87 7.17 5.00
N VAL A 112 1.24 5.92 5.12
CA VAL A 112 0.40 4.80 4.71
C VAL A 112 0.40 3.72 5.77
N THR A 113 -0.77 3.13 5.97
CA THR A 113 -0.92 1.94 6.80
C THR A 113 -1.78 0.97 6.02
N TYR A 114 -1.27 -0.23 5.85
CA TYR A 114 -1.95 -1.30 5.13
C TYR A 114 -2.41 -2.36 6.10
N VAL A 115 -3.65 -2.80 5.95
CA VAL A 115 -4.16 -4.00 6.61
C VAL A 115 -4.22 -5.08 5.54
N LEU A 116 -3.53 -6.20 5.78
CA LEU A 116 -3.48 -7.29 4.82
C LEU A 116 -4.17 -8.52 5.39
N HIS A 117 -4.81 -9.25 4.49
CA HIS A 117 -5.48 -10.50 4.80
C HIS A 117 -4.96 -11.59 3.86
N LYS A 118 -4.69 -12.76 4.43
CA LYS A 118 -4.22 -13.89 3.61
C LYS A 118 -5.40 -14.65 3.05
N THR A 119 -5.42 -14.80 1.73
CA THR A 119 -6.44 -15.53 0.99
C THR A 119 -5.79 -16.75 0.34
N GLU A 120 -6.58 -17.55 -0.34
CA GLU A 120 -6.07 -18.67 -1.12
C GLU A 120 -5.09 -18.22 -2.21
N SER A 121 -5.26 -17.00 -2.70
CA SER A 121 -4.39 -16.42 -3.73
C SER A 121 -3.22 -15.63 -3.16
N GLY A 122 -3.01 -15.67 -1.85
CA GLY A 122 -1.95 -14.95 -1.17
C GLY A 122 -2.47 -13.78 -0.35
N TRP A 123 -1.54 -12.94 0.08
CA TRP A 123 -1.85 -11.76 0.90
C TRP A 123 -2.43 -10.66 0.03
N LYS A 124 -3.54 -10.04 0.51
CA LYS A 124 -4.24 -8.97 -0.20
C LYS A 124 -4.45 -7.78 0.74
N PHE A 125 -4.48 -6.59 0.17
CA PHE A 125 -4.84 -5.39 0.93
C PHE A 125 -6.33 -5.42 1.22
N ALA A 126 -6.68 -5.44 2.50
CA ALA A 126 -8.07 -5.31 2.95
C ALA A 126 -8.42 -3.85 3.22
N THR A 127 -7.44 -3.07 3.69
CA THR A 127 -7.63 -1.65 3.96
C THR A 127 -6.33 -0.92 3.69
N VAL A 128 -6.45 0.24 3.04
CA VAL A 128 -5.33 1.17 2.87
C VAL A 128 -5.72 2.45 3.57
N ILE A 129 -4.89 2.91 4.51
CA ILE A 129 -5.12 4.15 5.25
C ILE A 129 -4.05 5.15 4.83
N LEU A 130 -4.49 6.28 4.28
CA LEU A 130 -3.60 7.38 3.91
C LEU A 130 -3.72 8.44 5.00
N HIS A 131 -2.59 8.90 5.50
CA HIS A 131 -2.56 9.85 6.61
C HIS A 131 -1.32 10.74 6.51
N ASP A 132 -1.22 11.68 7.44
CA ASP A 132 -0.05 12.54 7.52
C ASP A 132 1.19 11.67 7.79
N PRO A 133 2.30 11.89 7.08
CA PRO A 133 3.52 11.13 7.33
C PRO A 133 4.12 11.39 8.70
N ASN A 134 3.79 12.51 9.33
CA ASN A 134 4.29 12.87 10.65
C ASN A 134 3.24 12.52 11.70
N THR A 135 3.05 11.22 11.96
CA THR A 135 2.08 10.78 12.94
C THR A 135 2.62 11.01 14.36
N PRO A 136 1.75 11.38 15.31
CA PRO A 136 2.20 11.60 16.70
C PRO A 136 2.93 10.41 17.31
N GLY A 137 2.49 9.19 17.04
CA GLY A 137 3.09 7.99 17.61
C GLY A 137 4.48 7.69 17.09
N ARG A 138 4.86 8.23 15.94
CA ARG A 138 6.18 7.98 15.37
C ARG A 138 7.29 8.71 16.09
N GLU A 139 6.99 9.83 16.69
CA GLU A 139 7.97 10.67 17.32
C GLU A 139 8.38 10.18 18.71
N GLU A 140 7.62 9.28 19.26
CA GLU A 140 7.86 8.71 20.58
C GLU A 140 8.67 7.43 20.48
#